data_5798d9a990c56c54cd7700954123f5b1
#
_entry.id   5798d9a990c56c54cd7700954123f5b1
#
_cell.length_a   1.000
_cell.length_b   1.000
_cell.length_c   1.000
_cell.angle_alpha   90.00
_cell.angle_beta   90.00
_cell.angle_gamma   90.00
#
_symmetry.space_group_name_H-M   'P 1'
#
loop_
_entity.id
_entity.type
_entity.pdbx_description
1 polymer ?
#
loop_
_entity_poly.entity_id
_entity_poly.type
_entity_poly.pdbx_seq_one_letter_code
_entity_poly.pdbx_strand_id
1 'polypeptide(L)'
;MLEMAIVENIQRKDLNPIERAKAFLRLKDEFGLDNHAIAKKVSKSVPYVINCLRLLTLPDAIKDGLLSGLITEGHARALAGIGDTRLMIEGYKIVLKEKASVRRAEEIARRMRQQIDEGILHITKENLHQFLKSKLDQIGLDMESIFDDKTAKVKISQTKIITRVIFTFHGQINRRFEHIKTLYQNICHHQLPDKGDNY
;
A
#
# COMPACT_ATOMS: atom_id res chain seq x y z
N MET A 1 -1.97 -15.41 38.26
CA MET A 1 -2.32 -16.86 38.15
C MET A 1 -2.82 -17.23 36.75
N LEU A 2 -3.80 -16.55 36.20
CA LEU A 2 -4.37 -16.90 34.87
C LEU A 2 -3.38 -16.83 33.71
N GLU A 3 -2.50 -15.84 33.68
CA GLU A 3 -1.44 -15.70 32.68
C GLU A 3 -0.49 -16.90 32.65
N MET A 4 -0.03 -17.34 33.84
CA MET A 4 0.85 -18.54 33.94
C MET A 4 0.15 -19.80 33.43
N ALA A 5 -1.15 -19.96 33.69
CA ALA A 5 -1.91 -21.11 33.22
C ALA A 5 -2.00 -21.11 31.66
N ILE A 6 -2.14 -19.95 31.03
CA ILE A 6 -2.11 -19.85 29.56
C ILE A 6 -0.74 -20.20 29.01
N VAL A 7 0.35 -19.69 29.61
CA VAL A 7 1.72 -20.01 29.19
C VAL A 7 2.02 -21.49 29.35
N GLU A 8 1.62 -22.11 30.47
CA GLU A 8 1.75 -23.56 30.69
C GLU A 8 0.99 -24.35 29.64
N ASN A 9 -0.26 -23.97 29.36
CA ASN A 9 -1.08 -24.62 28.34
C ASN A 9 -0.45 -24.54 26.93
N ILE A 10 0.18 -23.41 26.58
CA ILE A 10 0.87 -23.24 25.30
C ILE A 10 2.07 -24.18 25.15
N GLN A 11 2.70 -24.58 26.24
CA GLN A 11 3.84 -25.50 26.22
C GLN A 11 3.43 -26.97 26.05
N ARG A 12 2.13 -27.30 26.09
CA ARG A 12 1.65 -28.63 25.82
C ARG A 12 1.89 -29.02 24.36
N LYS A 13 2.30 -30.28 24.16
CA LYS A 13 2.62 -30.81 22.83
C LYS A 13 1.42 -31.09 21.93
N ASP A 14 0.26 -31.19 22.54
CA ASP A 14 -1.01 -31.58 21.90
C ASP A 14 -1.85 -30.38 21.42
N LEU A 15 -1.40 -29.16 21.67
CA LEU A 15 -2.13 -27.96 21.26
C LEU A 15 -2.06 -27.76 19.74
N ASN A 16 -3.22 -27.67 19.10
CA ASN A 16 -3.25 -27.42 17.65
C ASN A 16 -2.77 -25.99 17.30
N PRO A 17 -2.32 -25.76 16.04
CA PRO A 17 -1.76 -24.45 15.65
C PRO A 17 -2.71 -23.27 15.83
N ILE A 18 -4.00 -23.45 15.64
CA ILE A 18 -5.03 -22.40 15.78
C ILE A 18 -5.29 -22.09 17.27
N GLU A 19 -5.37 -23.11 18.11
CA GLU A 19 -5.50 -22.92 19.57
C GLU A 19 -4.29 -22.19 20.14
N ARG A 20 -3.09 -22.57 19.72
CA ARG A 20 -1.85 -21.89 20.11
C ARG A 20 -1.86 -20.43 19.68
N ALA A 21 -2.31 -20.13 18.47
CA ALA A 21 -2.44 -18.76 17.98
C ALA A 21 -3.47 -17.95 18.81
N LYS A 22 -4.61 -18.55 19.15
CA LYS A 22 -5.62 -17.93 20.03
C LYS A 22 -5.07 -17.66 21.42
N ALA A 23 -4.29 -18.58 21.96
CA ALA A 23 -3.64 -18.37 23.28
C ALA A 23 -2.63 -17.19 23.25
N PHE A 24 -1.86 -17.04 22.17
CA PHE A 24 -1.00 -15.85 21.99
C PHE A 24 -1.81 -14.57 21.85
N LEU A 25 -2.93 -14.59 21.15
CA LEU A 25 -3.82 -13.44 21.03
C LEU A 25 -4.37 -13.03 22.40
N ARG A 26 -4.80 -14.01 23.22
CA ARG A 26 -5.25 -13.74 24.59
C ARG A 26 -4.18 -13.11 25.46
N LEU A 27 -2.93 -13.60 25.39
CA LEU A 27 -1.82 -12.99 26.10
C LEU A 27 -1.59 -11.53 25.69
N LYS A 28 -1.81 -11.22 24.43
CA LYS A 28 -1.70 -9.85 23.91
C LYS A 28 -2.86 -8.96 24.36
N ASP A 29 -4.09 -9.43 24.20
CA ASP A 29 -5.30 -8.60 24.37
C ASP A 29 -5.72 -8.49 25.85
N GLU A 30 -5.65 -9.60 26.61
CA GLU A 30 -6.08 -9.63 28.02
C GLU A 30 -4.97 -9.16 29.00
N PHE A 31 -3.69 -9.37 28.65
CA PHE A 31 -2.56 -9.07 29.54
C PHE A 31 -1.66 -7.96 29.00
N GLY A 32 -1.97 -7.36 27.84
CA GLY A 32 -1.22 -6.25 27.26
C GLY A 32 0.22 -6.59 26.87
N LEU A 33 0.54 -7.89 26.67
CA LEU A 33 1.88 -8.33 26.34
C LEU A 33 2.20 -8.07 24.87
N ASP A 34 3.36 -7.51 24.60
CA ASP A 34 3.88 -7.41 23.24
C ASP A 34 4.46 -8.76 22.73
N ASN A 35 4.77 -8.83 21.45
CA ASN A 35 5.28 -10.05 20.86
C ASN A 35 6.63 -10.49 21.43
N HIS A 36 7.44 -9.56 21.93
CA HIS A 36 8.73 -9.85 22.59
C HIS A 36 8.54 -10.47 23.97
N ALA A 37 7.63 -9.90 24.77
CA ALA A 37 7.31 -10.43 26.10
C ALA A 37 6.69 -11.83 25.99
N ILE A 38 5.77 -12.05 25.04
CA ILE A 38 5.19 -13.38 24.76
C ILE A 38 6.29 -14.36 24.37
N ALA A 39 7.12 -14.01 23.39
CA ALA A 39 8.21 -14.87 22.91
C ALA A 39 9.15 -15.31 24.04
N LYS A 40 9.53 -14.36 24.92
CA LYS A 40 10.36 -14.63 26.11
C LYS A 40 9.68 -15.60 27.05
N LYS A 41 8.38 -15.39 27.35
CA LYS A 41 7.62 -16.23 28.31
C LYS A 41 7.43 -17.68 27.81
N VAL A 42 7.22 -17.86 26.50
CA VAL A 42 7.03 -19.19 25.90
C VAL A 42 8.34 -19.81 25.39
N SER A 43 9.49 -19.18 25.61
CA SER A 43 10.82 -19.63 25.13
C SER A 43 10.85 -19.91 23.63
N LYS A 44 10.26 -18.99 22.84
CA LYS A 44 10.24 -19.01 21.38
C LYS A 44 10.80 -17.71 20.79
N SER A 45 11.05 -17.69 19.49
CA SER A 45 11.47 -16.47 18.81
C SER A 45 10.27 -15.55 18.52
N VAL A 46 10.52 -14.24 18.43
CA VAL A 46 9.50 -13.26 18.07
C VAL A 46 8.86 -13.58 16.71
N PRO A 47 9.62 -13.96 15.65
CA PRO A 47 9.03 -14.40 14.38
C PRO A 47 8.09 -15.60 14.52
N TYR A 48 8.37 -16.51 15.43
CA TYR A 48 7.48 -17.64 15.71
C TYR A 48 6.12 -17.17 16.23
N VAL A 49 6.10 -16.27 17.21
CA VAL A 49 4.85 -15.70 17.75
C VAL A 49 4.06 -14.96 16.67
N ILE A 50 4.74 -14.11 15.88
CA ILE A 50 4.10 -13.37 14.78
C ILE A 50 3.50 -14.32 13.76
N ASN A 51 4.22 -15.36 13.36
CA ASN A 51 3.75 -16.35 12.41
C ASN A 51 2.55 -17.14 12.92
N CYS A 52 2.53 -17.48 14.22
CA CYS A 52 1.36 -18.13 14.84
C CYS A 52 0.14 -17.20 14.81
N LEU A 53 0.29 -15.94 15.20
CA LEU A 53 -0.81 -14.96 15.18
C LEU A 53 -1.37 -14.74 13.76
N ARG A 54 -0.54 -14.80 12.74
CA ARG A 54 -0.98 -14.71 11.33
C ARG A 54 -1.89 -15.85 10.92
N LEU A 55 -1.83 -17.01 11.56
CA LEU A 55 -2.76 -18.12 11.23
C LEU A 55 -4.23 -17.75 11.51
N LEU A 56 -4.48 -16.81 12.43
CA LEU A 56 -5.82 -16.34 12.74
C LEU A 56 -6.45 -15.52 11.61
N THR A 57 -5.62 -14.88 10.76
CA THR A 57 -6.08 -14.08 9.61
C THR A 57 -6.47 -14.94 8.40
N LEU A 58 -6.23 -16.25 8.45
CA LEU A 58 -6.57 -17.15 7.36
C LEU A 58 -8.08 -17.32 7.22
N PRO A 59 -8.60 -17.46 5.98
CA PRO A 59 -9.97 -17.93 5.73
C PRO A 59 -10.24 -19.29 6.39
N ASP A 60 -11.49 -19.52 6.80
CA ASP A 60 -11.86 -20.73 7.54
C ASP A 60 -11.56 -22.01 6.77
N ALA A 61 -11.76 -22.04 5.45
CA ALA A 61 -11.41 -23.18 4.61
C ALA A 61 -9.92 -23.59 4.73
N ILE A 62 -9.01 -22.62 4.93
CA ILE A 62 -7.58 -22.90 5.09
C ILE A 62 -7.28 -23.34 6.53
N LYS A 63 -7.97 -22.77 7.53
CA LYS A 63 -7.88 -23.22 8.92
C LYS A 63 -8.36 -24.67 9.06
N ASP A 64 -9.46 -25.00 8.42
CA ASP A 64 -10.00 -26.38 8.41
C ASP A 64 -9.03 -27.34 7.72
N GLY A 65 -8.43 -26.93 6.60
CA GLY A 65 -7.40 -27.71 5.93
C GLY A 65 -6.15 -27.93 6.79
N LEU A 66 -5.77 -26.95 7.61
CA LEU A 66 -4.68 -27.08 8.58
C LEU A 66 -5.05 -28.03 9.72
N LEU A 67 -6.26 -27.89 10.27
CA LEU A 67 -6.74 -28.71 11.40
C LEU A 67 -6.97 -30.17 10.98
N SER A 68 -7.42 -30.42 9.75
CA SER A 68 -7.59 -31.75 9.19
C SER A 68 -6.30 -32.39 8.68
N GLY A 69 -5.17 -31.67 8.72
CA GLY A 69 -3.88 -32.18 8.24
C GLY A 69 -3.71 -32.21 6.71
N LEU A 70 -4.65 -31.65 5.94
CA LEU A 70 -4.51 -31.51 4.48
C LEU A 70 -3.34 -30.64 4.08
N ILE A 71 -3.02 -29.66 4.93
CA ILE A 71 -1.83 -28.81 4.80
C ILE A 71 -1.11 -28.71 6.13
N THR A 72 0.19 -28.43 6.09
CA THR A 72 0.99 -28.21 7.30
C THR A 72 0.97 -26.74 7.70
N GLU A 73 1.44 -26.44 8.93
CA GLU A 73 1.62 -25.06 9.43
C GLU A 73 2.50 -24.21 8.50
N GLY A 74 3.52 -24.85 7.86
CA GLY A 74 4.37 -24.17 6.88
C GLY A 74 3.58 -23.66 5.65
N HIS A 75 2.68 -24.48 5.12
CA HIS A 75 1.80 -24.10 4.00
C HIS A 75 0.83 -22.97 4.42
N ALA A 76 0.19 -23.13 5.57
CA ALA A 76 -0.73 -22.12 6.11
C ALA A 76 -0.05 -20.78 6.32
N ARG A 77 1.19 -20.77 6.81
CA ARG A 77 2.03 -19.61 7.00
C ARG A 77 2.39 -18.91 5.68
N ALA A 78 2.75 -19.69 4.65
CA ALA A 78 3.02 -19.16 3.32
C ALA A 78 1.78 -18.47 2.74
N LEU A 79 0.60 -19.11 2.83
CA LEU A 79 -0.67 -18.59 2.35
C LEU A 79 -1.09 -17.31 3.11
N ALA A 80 -0.92 -17.28 4.45
CA ALA A 80 -1.19 -16.06 5.25
C ALA A 80 -0.36 -14.86 4.83
N GLY A 81 0.77 -15.09 4.16
CA GLY A 81 1.62 -14.03 3.61
C GLY A 81 1.05 -13.34 2.36
N ILE A 82 0.00 -13.87 1.72
CA ILE A 82 -0.58 -13.30 0.50
C ILE A 82 -1.29 -11.95 0.78
N GLY A 83 -2.03 -11.85 1.88
CA GLY A 83 -2.70 -10.61 2.31
C GLY A 83 -4.12 -10.43 1.75
N ASP A 84 -4.46 -10.99 0.61
CA ASP A 84 -5.81 -10.94 0.02
C ASP A 84 -6.55 -12.28 0.18
N THR A 85 -7.77 -12.23 0.72
CA THR A 85 -8.58 -13.42 1.05
C THR A 85 -8.90 -14.29 -0.17
N ARG A 86 -9.18 -13.68 -1.34
CA ARG A 86 -9.52 -14.41 -2.56
C ARG A 86 -8.30 -15.16 -3.08
N LEU A 87 -7.15 -14.48 -3.14
CA LEU A 87 -5.91 -15.07 -3.60
C LEU A 87 -5.37 -16.11 -2.61
N MET A 88 -5.60 -15.95 -1.30
CA MET A 88 -5.31 -17.00 -0.31
C MET A 88 -6.07 -18.29 -0.65
N ILE A 89 -7.37 -18.20 -0.96
CA ILE A 89 -8.19 -19.35 -1.32
C ILE A 89 -7.73 -19.96 -2.66
N GLU A 90 -7.38 -19.15 -3.65
CA GLU A 90 -6.83 -19.63 -4.93
C GLU A 90 -5.49 -20.33 -4.71
N GLY A 91 -4.58 -19.72 -3.95
CA GLY A 91 -3.31 -20.33 -3.57
C GLY A 91 -3.49 -21.65 -2.84
N TYR A 92 -4.45 -21.73 -1.92
CA TYR A 92 -4.79 -22.95 -1.23
C TYR A 92 -5.24 -24.06 -2.18
N LYS A 93 -6.12 -23.76 -3.14
CA LYS A 93 -6.56 -24.72 -4.17
C LYS A 93 -5.39 -25.26 -4.99
N ILE A 94 -4.45 -24.39 -5.37
CA ILE A 94 -3.23 -24.78 -6.10
C ILE A 94 -2.35 -25.67 -5.24
N VAL A 95 -2.12 -25.31 -3.97
CA VAL A 95 -1.35 -26.12 -3.02
C VAL A 95 -1.91 -27.52 -2.88
N LEU A 96 -3.23 -27.65 -2.75
CA LEU A 96 -3.89 -28.96 -2.68
C LEU A 96 -3.80 -29.74 -3.99
N LYS A 97 -4.07 -29.10 -5.13
CA LYS A 97 -4.06 -29.74 -6.46
C LYS A 97 -2.65 -30.26 -6.82
N GLU A 98 -1.63 -29.46 -6.56
CA GLU A 98 -0.23 -29.82 -6.86
C GLU A 98 0.38 -30.73 -5.78
N LYS A 99 -0.28 -30.96 -4.65
CA LYS A 99 0.32 -31.56 -3.45
C LYS A 99 1.65 -30.87 -3.13
N ALA A 100 1.62 -29.54 -3.17
CA ALA A 100 2.80 -28.70 -3.15
C ALA A 100 3.62 -28.90 -1.87
N SER A 101 4.95 -28.82 -1.96
CA SER A 101 5.80 -28.67 -0.78
C SER A 101 5.65 -27.28 -0.17
N VAL A 102 6.08 -27.08 1.08
CA VAL A 102 6.09 -25.77 1.75
C VAL A 102 6.84 -24.74 0.91
N ARG A 103 7.99 -25.09 0.34
CA ARG A 103 8.76 -24.22 -0.54
C ARG A 103 7.98 -23.80 -1.78
N ARG A 104 7.24 -24.75 -2.38
CA ARG A 104 6.38 -24.45 -3.53
C ARG A 104 5.23 -23.55 -3.15
N ALA A 105 4.63 -23.74 -1.97
CA ALA A 105 3.59 -22.86 -1.44
C ALA A 105 4.12 -21.43 -1.22
N GLU A 106 5.34 -21.27 -0.74
CA GLU A 106 6.01 -19.97 -0.61
C GLU A 106 6.22 -19.28 -1.98
N GLU A 107 6.58 -20.05 -3.02
CA GLU A 107 6.70 -19.52 -4.39
C GLU A 107 5.35 -19.06 -4.94
N ILE A 108 4.28 -19.86 -4.75
CA ILE A 108 2.92 -19.53 -5.15
C ILE A 108 2.48 -18.23 -4.44
N ALA A 109 2.66 -18.16 -3.12
CA ALA A 109 2.30 -17.00 -2.32
C ALA A 109 3.05 -15.74 -2.76
N ARG A 110 4.34 -15.85 -3.07
CA ARG A 110 5.15 -14.73 -3.58
C ARG A 110 4.64 -14.23 -4.93
N ARG A 111 4.32 -15.12 -5.88
CA ARG A 111 3.76 -14.74 -7.18
C ARG A 111 2.42 -14.04 -7.04
N MET A 112 1.53 -14.56 -6.19
CA MET A 112 0.22 -13.95 -5.94
C MET A 112 0.34 -12.58 -5.29
N ARG A 113 1.30 -12.39 -4.39
CA ARG A 113 1.57 -11.09 -3.79
C ARG A 113 2.10 -10.09 -4.83
N GLN A 114 3.00 -10.51 -5.71
CA GLN A 114 3.44 -9.67 -6.82
C GLN A 114 2.28 -9.24 -7.72
N GLN A 115 1.33 -10.13 -8.01
CA GLN A 115 0.11 -9.78 -8.76
C GLN A 115 -0.76 -8.74 -8.03
N ILE A 116 -0.85 -8.81 -6.69
CA ILE A 116 -1.53 -7.78 -5.89
C ILE A 116 -0.80 -6.46 -6.01
N ASP A 117 0.52 -6.47 -5.79
CA ASP A 117 1.35 -5.28 -5.82
C ASP A 117 1.34 -4.64 -7.23
N GLU A 118 1.41 -5.44 -8.28
CA GLU A 118 1.30 -5.00 -9.67
C GLU A 118 -0.11 -4.55 -10.01
N GLY A 119 -1.15 -5.25 -9.56
CA GLY A 119 -2.56 -4.89 -9.74
C GLY A 119 -2.94 -3.61 -8.98
N ILE A 120 -2.51 -3.46 -7.73
CA ILE A 120 -2.70 -2.22 -6.96
C ILE A 120 -1.90 -1.07 -7.59
N LEU A 121 -0.69 -1.33 -8.05
CA LEU A 121 0.10 -0.33 -8.76
C LEU A 121 -0.51 0.03 -10.12
N HIS A 122 -1.11 -0.92 -10.85
CA HIS A 122 -1.83 -0.62 -12.09
C HIS A 122 -3.12 0.15 -11.84
N ILE A 123 -3.97 -0.31 -10.92
CA ILE A 123 -5.22 0.37 -10.57
C ILE A 123 -4.92 1.75 -9.96
N THR A 124 -3.94 1.84 -9.05
CA THR A 124 -3.57 3.12 -8.43
C THR A 124 -2.88 4.04 -9.44
N LYS A 125 -2.03 3.51 -10.34
CA LYS A 125 -1.35 4.33 -11.35
C LYS A 125 -2.31 4.82 -12.45
N GLU A 126 -3.18 3.96 -12.96
CA GLU A 126 -4.14 4.38 -14.00
C GLU A 126 -5.20 5.32 -13.42
N ASN A 127 -5.82 4.98 -12.29
CA ASN A 127 -6.80 5.84 -11.64
C ASN A 127 -6.15 7.12 -11.09
N LEU A 128 -4.96 7.04 -10.50
CA LEU A 128 -4.22 8.20 -10.04
C LEU A 128 -3.73 9.03 -11.21
N HIS A 129 -3.23 8.40 -12.28
CA HIS A 129 -2.79 9.11 -13.49
C HIS A 129 -3.97 9.80 -14.19
N GLN A 130 -5.11 9.14 -14.31
CA GLN A 130 -6.31 9.70 -14.91
C GLN A 130 -6.92 10.82 -14.04
N PHE A 131 -6.96 10.60 -12.70
CA PHE A 131 -7.39 11.61 -11.74
C PHE A 131 -6.44 12.81 -11.74
N LEU A 132 -5.13 12.59 -11.67
CA LEU A 132 -4.13 13.67 -11.73
C LEU A 132 -4.17 14.38 -13.08
N LYS A 133 -4.33 13.66 -14.19
CA LYS A 133 -4.46 14.27 -15.51
C LYS A 133 -5.67 15.19 -15.59
N SER A 134 -6.86 14.73 -15.14
CA SER A 134 -8.06 15.57 -15.13
C SER A 134 -7.92 16.81 -14.24
N LYS A 135 -7.26 16.67 -13.08
CA LYS A 135 -6.97 17.81 -12.20
C LYS A 135 -5.94 18.78 -12.80
N LEU A 136 -4.91 18.26 -13.46
CA LEU A 136 -3.90 19.10 -14.14
C LEU A 136 -4.49 19.83 -15.35
N ASP A 137 -5.36 19.18 -16.10
CA ASP A 137 -6.09 19.80 -17.22
C ASP A 137 -7.01 20.92 -16.70
N GLN A 138 -7.70 20.71 -15.57
CA GLN A 138 -8.52 21.73 -14.92
C GLN A 138 -7.68 22.92 -14.44
N ILE A 139 -6.56 22.65 -13.75
CA ILE A 139 -5.61 23.70 -13.31
C ILE A 139 -5.06 24.46 -14.53
N GLY A 140 -4.79 23.76 -15.63
CA GLY A 140 -4.34 24.39 -16.89
C GLY A 140 -5.39 25.37 -17.44
N LEU A 141 -6.67 24.98 -17.45
CA LEU A 141 -7.77 25.84 -17.86
C LEU A 141 -7.97 27.03 -16.92
N ASP A 142 -7.90 26.79 -15.61
CA ASP A 142 -8.01 27.84 -14.60
C ASP A 142 -6.85 28.86 -14.74
N MET A 143 -5.62 28.37 -15.01
CA MET A 143 -4.47 29.24 -15.29
C MET A 143 -4.61 30.02 -16.62
N GLU A 144 -5.18 29.42 -17.65
CA GLU A 144 -5.48 30.13 -18.91
C GLU A 144 -6.52 31.23 -18.71
N SER A 145 -7.49 31.03 -17.82
CA SER A 145 -8.55 32.01 -17.53
C SER A 145 -8.05 33.28 -16.82
N ILE A 146 -6.83 33.25 -16.24
CA ILE A 146 -6.19 34.44 -15.65
C ILE A 146 -5.83 35.46 -16.73
N PHE A 147 -5.68 35.01 -17.98
CA PHE A 147 -5.34 35.86 -19.11
C PHE A 147 -6.60 36.12 -19.94
N ASP A 148 -6.95 37.38 -20.06
CA ASP A 148 -8.21 37.85 -20.68
C ASP A 148 -8.36 37.56 -22.19
N ASP A 149 -7.40 36.84 -22.80
CA ASP A 149 -7.43 36.54 -24.22
C ASP A 149 -6.96 35.12 -24.57
N LYS A 150 -7.40 34.64 -25.73
CA LYS A 150 -7.04 33.33 -26.29
C LYS A 150 -5.59 33.21 -26.74
N THR A 151 -4.73 34.19 -26.45
CA THR A 151 -3.33 34.23 -26.88
C THR A 151 -2.39 33.56 -25.88
N ALA A 152 -2.87 33.28 -24.68
CA ALA A 152 -2.15 32.52 -23.66
C ALA A 152 -2.57 31.04 -23.71
N LYS A 153 -1.61 30.13 -23.67
CA LYS A 153 -1.81 28.69 -23.55
C LYS A 153 -0.95 28.14 -22.42
N VAL A 154 -1.55 27.29 -21.59
CA VAL A 154 -0.85 26.62 -20.50
C VAL A 154 -0.84 25.12 -20.77
N LYS A 155 0.36 24.53 -20.79
CA LYS A 155 0.56 23.10 -20.91
C LYS A 155 1.25 22.58 -19.66
N ILE A 156 0.57 21.67 -18.94
CA ILE A 156 1.13 21.01 -17.79
C ILE A 156 1.51 19.59 -18.20
N SER A 157 2.75 19.19 -17.92
CA SER A 157 3.22 17.82 -18.14
C SER A 157 3.89 17.31 -16.88
N GLN A 158 3.60 16.06 -16.52
CA GLN A 158 4.15 15.43 -15.34
C GLN A 158 4.82 14.09 -15.69
N THR A 159 6.00 13.88 -15.13
CA THR A 159 6.71 12.61 -15.13
C THR A 159 6.80 12.09 -13.69
N LYS A 160 7.41 10.93 -13.46
CA LYS A 160 7.61 10.40 -12.10
C LYS A 160 8.42 11.32 -11.19
N ILE A 161 9.24 12.21 -11.74
CA ILE A 161 10.24 13.00 -11.01
C ILE A 161 10.00 14.49 -11.16
N ILE A 162 9.44 14.94 -12.30
CA ILE A 162 9.35 16.35 -12.68
C ILE A 162 7.93 16.67 -13.12
N THR A 163 7.39 17.78 -12.59
CA THR A 163 6.22 18.47 -13.14
C THR A 163 6.71 19.73 -13.85
N ARG A 164 6.32 19.90 -15.12
CA ARG A 164 6.67 21.06 -15.93
C ARG A 164 5.41 21.80 -16.33
N VAL A 165 5.38 23.10 -16.07
CA VAL A 165 4.34 24.01 -16.52
C VAL A 165 4.94 24.91 -17.60
N ILE A 166 4.34 24.93 -18.78
CA ILE A 166 4.79 25.71 -19.92
C ILE A 166 3.70 26.72 -20.26
N PHE A 167 4.04 27.99 -20.11
CA PHE A 167 3.21 29.10 -20.56
C PHE A 167 3.67 29.53 -21.95
N THR A 168 2.76 29.60 -22.88
CA THR A 168 3.02 30.03 -24.26
C THR A 168 2.17 31.24 -24.56
N PHE A 169 2.79 32.37 -24.83
CA PHE A 169 2.11 33.62 -25.15
C PHE A 169 2.33 33.98 -26.62
N HIS A 170 1.23 34.18 -27.33
CA HIS A 170 1.23 34.58 -28.73
C HIS A 170 0.83 36.07 -28.85
N GLY A 171 1.29 36.77 -29.88
CA GLY A 171 0.93 38.16 -30.14
C GLY A 171 2.10 39.15 -30.14
N GLN A 172 1.78 40.44 -30.15
CA GLN A 172 2.77 41.50 -30.15
C GLN A 172 3.58 41.56 -28.87
N ILE A 173 4.79 42.11 -28.92
CA ILE A 173 5.77 42.04 -27.84
C ILE A 173 5.26 42.67 -26.53
N ASN A 174 4.57 43.82 -26.64
CA ASN A 174 4.02 44.52 -25.47
C ASN A 174 2.96 43.68 -24.75
N ARG A 175 2.10 43.02 -25.50
CA ARG A 175 1.02 42.15 -24.95
C ARG A 175 1.59 40.91 -24.28
N ARG A 176 2.63 40.31 -24.87
CA ARG A 176 3.35 39.19 -24.27
C ARG A 176 4.04 39.60 -22.96
N PHE A 177 4.55 40.82 -22.89
CA PHE A 177 5.16 41.33 -21.68
C PHE A 177 4.14 41.56 -20.56
N GLU A 178 2.94 42.05 -20.86
CA GLU A 178 1.86 42.20 -19.90
C GLU A 178 1.43 40.83 -19.35
N HIS A 179 1.33 39.80 -20.18
CA HIS A 179 1.04 38.43 -19.70
C HIS A 179 2.11 37.90 -18.76
N ILE A 180 3.38 38.13 -19.04
CA ILE A 180 4.49 37.75 -18.15
C ILE A 180 4.40 38.52 -16.83
N LYS A 181 4.07 39.81 -16.86
CA LYS A 181 3.90 40.64 -15.67
C LYS A 181 2.72 40.11 -14.79
N THR A 182 1.60 39.81 -15.39
CA THR A 182 0.43 39.22 -14.73
C THR A 182 0.79 37.88 -14.11
N LEU A 183 1.48 37.01 -14.83
CA LEU A 183 1.94 35.72 -14.32
C LEU A 183 2.86 35.88 -13.10
N TYR A 184 3.83 36.80 -13.20
CA TYR A 184 4.76 37.08 -12.11
C TYR A 184 4.03 37.58 -10.85
N GLN A 185 3.08 38.50 -11.01
CA GLN A 185 2.30 39.08 -9.91
C GLN A 185 1.45 37.99 -9.22
N ASN A 186 0.84 37.07 -9.98
CA ASN A 186 0.02 35.99 -9.43
C ASN A 186 0.85 34.90 -8.74
N ILE A 187 2.08 34.63 -9.20
CA ILE A 187 2.94 33.60 -8.60
C ILE A 187 3.69 34.13 -7.39
N CYS A 188 4.20 35.34 -7.47
CA CYS A 188 5.13 35.87 -6.46
C CYS A 188 4.47 36.75 -5.40
N HIS A 189 3.18 37.10 -5.54
CA HIS A 189 2.49 38.08 -4.72
C HIS A 189 3.25 39.43 -4.55
N HIS A 190 4.15 39.72 -5.49
CA HIS A 190 4.96 40.94 -5.50
C HIS A 190 4.66 41.74 -6.75
N GLN A 191 4.46 43.05 -6.58
CA GLN A 191 4.41 43.98 -7.72
C GLN A 191 5.83 44.09 -8.28
N LEU A 192 5.99 43.95 -9.61
CA LEU A 192 7.21 44.32 -10.29
C LEU A 192 7.42 45.84 -10.09
N PRO A 193 8.65 46.30 -9.75
CA PRO A 193 8.91 47.71 -9.69
C PRO A 193 8.61 48.32 -11.06
N ASP A 194 7.77 49.38 -11.05
CA ASP A 194 7.52 50.19 -12.23
C ASP A 194 8.88 50.74 -12.70
N LYS A 195 9.44 50.18 -13.74
CA LYS A 195 10.54 50.86 -14.45
C LYS A 195 9.90 51.99 -15.22
N GLY A 196 9.99 53.17 -14.59
CA GLY A 196 9.66 54.40 -15.26
C GLY A 196 10.30 54.47 -16.64
N ASP A 197 9.53 55.01 -17.56
CA ASP A 197 9.90 55.33 -18.92
C ASP A 197 11.31 55.96 -18.98
N ASN A 198 12.22 55.18 -19.54
CA ASN A 198 13.44 55.71 -20.13
C ASN A 198 13.96 54.69 -21.14
N TYR A 199 13.45 54.82 -22.37
CA TYR A 199 14.18 54.71 -23.64
C TYR A 199 13.21 54.98 -24.78
#